data_6babfdc7fd147cc40eb08dde26872759
#
_entry.id   6babfdc7fd147cc40eb08dde26872759
#
_cell.length_a   1.000
_cell.length_b   1.000
_cell.length_c   1.000
_cell.angle_alpha   90.00
_cell.angle_beta   90.00
_cell.angle_gamma   90.00
#
_symmetry.space_group_name_H-M   'P 1'
#
loop_
_entity.id
_entity.type
_entity.pdbx_description
1 polymer ?
#
loop_
_entity_poly.entity_id
_entity_poly.type
_entity_poly.pdbx_seq_one_letter_code
_entity_poly.pdbx_strand_id
1 'polypeptide(L)'
;MSSVDDIRVSNLTKSFREILDLLGLNDNLKIGMIKKLESLTLERFSIVMLDRIKDSDETTIAKLQNILNSKDNNQDPNEQISKLTSTFTDIMTTEETKELYFYSKVAVLLEVIEPFLEEGSEENQAAVGKILSRNEDLKKAILAQTNPTP
;
A
#
# COMPACT_ATOMS: atom_id res chain seq x y z
N MET A 1 19.04 -4.38 -2.36
CA MET A 1 18.54 -5.63 -2.81
C MET A 1 17.06 -5.55 -3.16
N SER A 2 16.79 -5.23 -4.39
CA SER A 2 15.41 -5.12 -4.81
C SER A 2 14.87 -6.48 -5.20
N SER A 3 13.70 -6.79 -4.73
CA SER A 3 12.95 -7.96 -5.14
C SER A 3 11.88 -7.53 -6.14
N VAL A 4 11.22 -8.51 -6.74
CA VAL A 4 10.09 -8.28 -7.63
C VAL A 4 9.00 -7.49 -6.89
N ASP A 5 8.86 -7.73 -5.58
CA ASP A 5 7.84 -7.06 -4.77
C ASP A 5 8.09 -5.57 -4.62
N ASP A 6 9.38 -5.17 -4.54
CA ASP A 6 9.74 -3.76 -4.51
C ASP A 6 9.36 -3.07 -5.81
N ILE A 7 9.51 -3.77 -6.92
CA ILE A 7 9.12 -3.26 -8.24
C ILE A 7 7.62 -3.07 -8.30
N ARG A 8 6.83 -4.01 -7.77
CA ARG A 8 5.37 -3.88 -7.73
C ARG A 8 4.93 -2.66 -6.93
N VAL A 9 5.53 -2.45 -5.77
CA VAL A 9 5.21 -1.31 -4.90
C VAL A 9 5.58 0.00 -5.60
N SER A 10 6.76 0.06 -6.24
CA SER A 10 7.19 1.24 -6.99
C SER A 10 6.24 1.53 -8.14
N ASN A 11 5.76 0.51 -8.84
CA ASN A 11 4.83 0.67 -9.94
C ASN A 11 3.47 1.19 -9.47
N LEU A 12 3.03 0.83 -8.27
CA LEU A 12 1.82 1.40 -7.69
C LEU A 12 1.95 2.89 -7.48
N THR A 13 3.06 3.32 -6.91
CA THR A 13 3.33 4.75 -6.70
C THR A 13 3.37 5.49 -8.03
N LYS A 14 3.98 4.88 -9.04
CA LYS A 14 4.05 5.47 -10.37
C LYS A 14 2.66 5.64 -10.98
N SER A 15 1.82 4.62 -10.89
CA SER A 15 0.45 4.68 -11.39
C SER A 15 -0.35 5.75 -10.65
N PHE A 16 -0.19 5.84 -9.34
CA PHE A 16 -0.84 6.85 -8.53
C PHE A 16 -0.42 8.25 -8.96
N ARG A 17 0.86 8.46 -9.21
CA ARG A 17 1.40 9.74 -9.68
C ARG A 17 0.80 10.12 -11.04
N GLU A 18 0.68 9.16 -11.95
CA GLU A 18 0.04 9.40 -13.25
C GLU A 18 -1.43 9.85 -13.09
N ILE A 19 -2.13 9.23 -12.15
CA ILE A 19 -3.52 9.62 -11.85
C ILE A 19 -3.58 11.05 -11.33
N LEU A 20 -2.68 11.41 -10.43
CA LEU A 20 -2.62 12.76 -9.87
C LEU A 20 -2.30 13.80 -10.96
N ASP A 21 -1.41 13.46 -11.89
CA ASP A 21 -1.09 14.32 -13.03
C ASP A 21 -2.31 14.52 -13.92
N LEU A 22 -3.05 13.45 -14.16
CA LEU A 22 -4.26 13.51 -14.97
C LEU A 22 -5.32 14.41 -14.34
N LEU A 23 -5.42 14.38 -13.00
CA LEU A 23 -6.39 15.20 -12.27
C LEU A 23 -5.97 16.67 -12.20
N GLY A 24 -4.80 17.02 -12.71
CA GLY A 24 -4.35 18.40 -12.79
C GLY A 24 -3.91 19.01 -11.47
N LEU A 25 -3.50 18.18 -10.51
CA LEU A 25 -3.04 18.68 -9.23
C LEU A 25 -1.64 19.29 -9.36
N ASN A 26 -1.40 20.38 -8.61
CA ASN A 26 -0.07 21.00 -8.61
C ASN A 26 0.93 20.10 -7.85
N ASP A 27 2.22 20.43 -8.01
CA ASP A 27 3.30 19.60 -7.45
C ASP A 27 3.22 19.44 -5.93
N ASN A 28 2.86 20.51 -5.22
CA ASN A 28 2.74 20.45 -3.76
C ASN A 28 1.64 19.49 -3.32
N LEU A 29 0.50 19.56 -4.00
CA LEU A 29 -0.61 18.66 -3.71
C LEU A 29 -0.26 17.22 -4.06
N LYS A 30 0.43 17.00 -5.18
CA LYS A 30 0.86 15.65 -5.56
C LYS A 30 1.78 15.05 -4.52
N ILE A 31 2.77 15.80 -4.05
CA ILE A 31 3.70 15.33 -3.02
C ILE A 31 2.93 14.99 -1.75
N GLY A 32 2.01 15.87 -1.33
CA GLY A 32 1.20 15.63 -0.15
C GLY A 32 0.35 14.38 -0.26
N MET A 33 -0.25 14.15 -1.44
CA MET A 33 -1.08 12.98 -1.67
C MET A 33 -0.27 11.70 -1.68
N ILE A 34 0.94 11.73 -2.23
CA ILE A 34 1.82 10.55 -2.23
C ILE A 34 2.24 10.21 -0.80
N LYS A 35 2.58 11.21 0.01
CA LYS A 35 2.91 11.01 1.42
C LYS A 35 1.72 10.45 2.18
N LYS A 36 0.53 10.94 1.89
CA LYS A 36 -0.69 10.44 2.52
C LYS A 36 -0.93 8.98 2.14
N LEU A 37 -0.72 8.63 0.89
CA LEU A 37 -0.85 7.23 0.44
C LEU A 37 0.07 6.33 1.26
N GLU A 38 1.33 6.71 1.40
CA GLU A 38 2.31 5.90 2.13
C GLU A 38 1.96 5.80 3.62
N SER A 39 1.56 6.90 4.23
CA SER A 39 1.18 6.93 5.64
C SER A 39 -0.03 6.05 5.92
N LEU A 40 -1.07 6.16 5.11
CA LEU A 40 -2.28 5.34 5.25
C LEU A 40 -2.00 3.87 4.95
N THR A 41 -1.08 3.61 4.03
CA THR A 41 -0.68 2.23 3.72
C THR A 41 -0.02 1.58 4.93
N LEU A 42 0.89 2.28 5.59
CA LEU A 42 1.53 1.77 6.81
C LEU A 42 0.52 1.52 7.91
N GLU A 43 -0.43 2.44 8.06
CA GLU A 43 -1.49 2.28 9.06
C GLU A 43 -2.33 1.04 8.79
N ARG A 44 -2.76 0.84 7.55
CA ARG A 44 -3.53 -0.34 7.17
C ARG A 44 -2.71 -1.62 7.31
N PHE A 45 -1.46 -1.57 6.88
CA PHE A 45 -0.56 -2.71 7.01
C PHE A 45 -0.36 -3.09 8.48
N SER A 46 -0.26 -2.09 9.36
CA SER A 46 -0.15 -2.31 10.80
C SER A 46 -1.34 -3.08 11.35
N ILE A 47 -2.54 -2.70 10.92
CA ILE A 47 -3.77 -3.37 11.35
C ILE A 47 -3.78 -4.82 10.87
N VAL A 48 -3.40 -5.06 9.64
CA VAL A 48 -3.35 -6.41 9.07
C VAL A 48 -2.32 -7.27 9.82
N MET A 49 -1.17 -6.70 10.13
CA MET A 49 -0.13 -7.40 10.89
C MET A 49 -0.60 -7.75 12.30
N LEU A 50 -1.26 -6.80 12.97
CA LEU A 50 -1.82 -7.07 14.30
C LEU A 50 -2.84 -8.20 14.26
N ASP A 51 -3.67 -8.21 13.23
CA ASP A 51 -4.65 -9.27 13.05
C ASP A 51 -3.98 -10.65 12.88
N ARG A 52 -2.87 -10.68 12.14
CA ARG A 52 -2.12 -11.92 11.92
C ARG A 52 -1.48 -12.45 13.20
N ILE A 53 -1.01 -11.57 14.07
CA ILE A 53 -0.28 -11.98 15.27
C ILE A 53 -1.11 -11.86 16.55
N LYS A 54 -2.39 -11.56 16.45
CA LYS A 54 -3.23 -11.33 17.63
C LYS A 54 -3.29 -12.53 18.59
N ASP A 55 -3.08 -13.73 18.07
CA ASP A 55 -3.07 -14.94 18.86
C ASP A 55 -1.68 -15.29 19.40
N SER A 56 -0.68 -14.45 19.09
CA SER A 56 0.68 -14.60 19.58
C SER A 56 0.79 -14.05 20.99
N ASP A 57 1.94 -14.31 21.62
CA ASP A 57 2.16 -13.83 22.98
C ASP A 57 2.33 -12.29 23.01
N GLU A 58 2.22 -11.73 24.22
CA GLU A 58 2.33 -10.29 24.43
C GLU A 58 3.67 -9.72 23.98
N THR A 59 4.73 -10.51 24.09
CA THR A 59 6.07 -10.08 23.70
C THR A 59 6.13 -9.84 22.20
N THR A 60 5.53 -10.72 21.42
CA THR A 60 5.47 -10.61 19.96
C THR A 60 4.68 -9.37 19.54
N ILE A 61 3.53 -9.15 20.19
CA ILE A 61 2.69 -7.99 19.90
C ILE A 61 3.44 -6.70 20.26
N ALA A 62 4.13 -6.68 21.40
CA ALA A 62 4.92 -5.51 21.80
C ALA A 62 6.03 -5.21 20.82
N LYS A 63 6.70 -6.24 20.28
CA LYS A 63 7.74 -6.05 19.26
C LYS A 63 7.18 -5.38 18.01
N LEU A 64 6.03 -5.83 17.55
CA LEU A 64 5.37 -5.22 16.39
C LEU A 64 5.06 -3.76 16.66
N GLN A 65 4.44 -3.47 17.79
CA GLN A 65 4.09 -2.11 18.15
C GLN A 65 5.32 -1.20 18.22
N ASN A 66 6.42 -1.70 18.76
CA ASN A 66 7.66 -0.93 18.83
C ASN A 66 8.21 -0.60 17.43
N ILE A 67 8.15 -1.54 16.51
CA ILE A 67 8.62 -1.32 15.15
C ILE A 67 7.75 -0.28 14.45
N LEU A 68 6.44 -0.43 14.56
CA LEU A 68 5.48 0.46 13.89
C LEU A 68 5.45 1.85 14.50
N ASN A 69 5.68 1.97 15.79
CA ASN A 69 5.68 3.25 16.49
C ASN A 69 7.05 3.90 16.57
N SER A 70 8.02 3.36 15.85
CA SER A 70 9.34 3.96 15.77
C SER A 70 9.22 5.42 15.30
N LYS A 71 9.84 6.34 16.05
CA LYS A 71 9.73 7.78 15.78
C LYS A 71 10.68 8.24 14.67
N ASP A 72 11.33 7.33 14.00
CA ASP A 72 12.18 7.68 12.87
C ASP A 72 11.29 8.01 11.68
N ASN A 73 10.91 9.29 11.58
CA ASN A 73 10.00 9.77 10.55
C ASN A 73 10.59 9.71 9.14
N ASN A 74 11.87 9.44 9.04
CA ASN A 74 12.55 9.34 7.76
C ASN A 74 12.73 7.90 7.32
N GLN A 75 12.18 6.96 8.06
CA GLN A 75 12.34 5.56 7.74
C GLN A 75 11.57 5.19 6.49
N ASP A 76 12.27 4.62 5.54
CA ASP A 76 11.69 4.11 4.31
C ASP A 76 10.71 2.97 4.65
N PRO A 77 9.51 2.94 4.04
CA PRO A 77 8.60 1.80 4.21
C PRO A 77 9.27 0.45 3.96
N ASN A 78 10.18 0.38 3.00
CA ASN A 78 10.91 -0.85 2.71
C ASN A 78 11.77 -1.30 3.87
N GLU A 79 12.36 -0.37 4.62
CA GLU A 79 13.14 -0.68 5.80
C GLU A 79 12.26 -1.23 6.91
N GLN A 80 11.07 -0.66 7.09
CA GLN A 80 10.12 -1.16 8.08
C GLN A 80 9.64 -2.56 7.72
N ILE A 81 9.37 -2.82 6.44
CA ILE A 81 8.98 -4.15 5.97
C ILE A 81 10.11 -5.14 6.25
N SER A 82 11.35 -4.74 5.99
CA SER A 82 12.50 -5.60 6.26
C SER A 82 12.65 -5.94 7.74
N LYS A 83 12.45 -4.95 8.61
CA LYS A 83 12.48 -5.17 10.07
C LYS A 83 11.37 -6.10 10.50
N LEU A 84 10.16 -5.88 10.00
CA LEU A 84 9.03 -6.74 10.31
C LEU A 84 9.28 -8.15 9.85
N THR A 85 9.78 -8.31 8.64
CA THR A 85 10.07 -9.63 8.07
C THR A 85 11.09 -10.37 8.90
N SER A 86 12.21 -9.72 9.25
CA SER A 86 13.26 -10.37 10.02
C SER A 86 12.84 -10.67 11.45
N THR A 87 11.94 -9.86 12.02
CA THR A 87 11.46 -10.06 13.38
C THR A 87 10.42 -11.18 13.46
N PHE A 88 9.58 -11.32 12.45
CA PHE A 88 8.44 -12.22 12.47
C PHE A 88 8.56 -13.37 11.46
N THR A 89 9.79 -13.78 11.13
CA THR A 89 10.02 -14.90 10.19
C THR A 89 9.37 -16.20 10.62
N ASP A 90 9.22 -16.38 11.93
CA ASP A 90 8.60 -17.60 12.47
C ASP A 90 7.07 -17.60 12.28
N ILE A 91 6.49 -16.44 12.04
CA ILE A 91 5.04 -16.29 11.89
C ILE A 91 4.66 -16.13 10.43
N MET A 92 5.44 -15.34 9.70
CA MET A 92 5.16 -15.04 8.30
C MET A 92 6.44 -15.07 7.48
N THR A 93 6.34 -15.57 6.26
CA THR A 93 7.45 -15.53 5.32
C THR A 93 7.67 -14.11 4.82
N THR A 94 8.85 -13.85 4.27
CA THR A 94 9.17 -12.57 3.64
C THR A 94 8.16 -12.24 2.55
N GLU A 95 7.81 -13.23 1.73
CA GLU A 95 6.87 -13.04 0.64
C GLU A 95 5.48 -12.70 1.13
N GLU A 96 5.01 -13.36 2.18
CA GLU A 96 3.71 -13.05 2.78
C GLU A 96 3.67 -11.62 3.29
N THR A 97 4.73 -11.17 3.95
CA THR A 97 4.82 -9.81 4.47
C THR A 97 4.74 -8.80 3.33
N LYS A 98 5.48 -9.03 2.26
CA LYS A 98 5.48 -8.13 1.10
C LYS A 98 4.14 -8.13 0.37
N GLU A 99 3.51 -9.29 0.26
CA GLU A 99 2.17 -9.41 -0.33
C GLU A 99 1.15 -8.60 0.47
N LEU A 100 1.17 -8.73 1.79
CA LEU A 100 0.26 -7.98 2.64
C LEU A 100 0.46 -6.48 2.49
N TYR A 101 1.71 -6.04 2.41
CA TYR A 101 2.00 -4.62 2.20
C TYR A 101 1.49 -4.15 0.84
N PHE A 102 1.73 -4.92 -0.21
CA PHE A 102 1.27 -4.59 -1.55
C PHE A 102 -0.26 -4.46 -1.59
N TYR A 103 -0.98 -5.43 -1.05
CA TYR A 103 -2.43 -5.38 -1.03
C TYR A 103 -2.96 -4.25 -0.16
N SER A 104 -2.29 -3.95 0.94
CA SER A 104 -2.65 -2.79 1.77
C SER A 104 -2.54 -1.50 0.98
N LYS A 105 -1.46 -1.36 0.21
CA LYS A 105 -1.25 -0.18 -0.61
C LYS A 105 -2.29 -0.06 -1.72
N VAL A 106 -2.66 -1.17 -2.36
CA VAL A 106 -3.71 -1.18 -3.37
C VAL A 106 -5.03 -0.70 -2.77
N ALA A 107 -5.41 -1.23 -1.61
CA ALA A 107 -6.66 -0.86 -0.95
C ALA A 107 -6.71 0.62 -0.63
N VAL A 108 -5.63 1.16 -0.07
CA VAL A 108 -5.54 2.58 0.27
C VAL A 108 -5.57 3.45 -0.99
N LEU A 109 -4.86 3.03 -2.03
CA LEU A 109 -4.82 3.76 -3.30
C LEU A 109 -6.24 3.91 -3.86
N LEU A 110 -7.01 2.83 -3.88
CA LEU A 110 -8.38 2.85 -4.37
C LEU A 110 -9.26 3.75 -3.50
N GLU A 111 -9.10 3.71 -2.20
CA GLU A 111 -9.85 4.56 -1.28
C GLU A 111 -9.54 6.04 -1.49
N VAL A 112 -8.27 6.36 -1.74
CA VAL A 112 -7.84 7.76 -1.92
C VAL A 112 -8.36 8.33 -3.24
N ILE A 113 -8.39 7.54 -4.31
CA ILE A 113 -8.81 8.04 -5.62
C ILE A 113 -10.33 8.03 -5.80
N GLU A 114 -11.07 7.25 -5.01
CA GLU A 114 -12.53 7.13 -5.15
C GLU A 114 -13.26 8.47 -5.16
N PRO A 115 -13.02 9.39 -4.20
CA PRO A 115 -13.71 10.70 -4.23
C PRO A 115 -13.44 11.49 -5.51
N PHE A 116 -12.23 11.40 -6.04
CA PHE A 116 -11.90 12.09 -7.30
C PHE A 116 -12.64 11.48 -8.49
N LEU A 117 -12.86 10.18 -8.46
CA LEU A 117 -13.60 9.50 -9.51
C LEU A 117 -15.09 9.87 -9.46
N GLU A 118 -15.67 9.92 -8.26
CA GLU A 118 -17.08 10.27 -8.10
C GLU A 118 -17.37 11.69 -8.54
N GLU A 119 -16.46 12.61 -8.27
CA GLU A 119 -16.61 14.01 -8.64
C GLU A 119 -16.08 14.34 -10.03
N GLY A 120 -15.35 13.43 -10.64
CA GLY A 120 -14.71 13.64 -11.92
C GLY A 120 -15.66 13.43 -13.11
N SER A 121 -15.23 13.92 -14.26
CA SER A 121 -15.95 13.70 -15.51
C SER A 121 -15.82 12.23 -15.95
N GLU A 122 -16.70 11.81 -16.86
CA GLU A 122 -16.62 10.48 -17.44
C GLU A 122 -15.29 10.26 -18.15
N GLU A 123 -14.76 11.30 -18.78
CA GLU A 123 -13.47 11.24 -19.46
C GLU A 123 -12.34 10.95 -18.45
N ASN A 124 -12.36 11.63 -17.30
CA ASN A 124 -11.37 11.41 -16.26
C ASN A 124 -11.50 10.03 -15.68
N GLN A 125 -12.71 9.55 -15.44
CA GLN A 125 -12.95 8.20 -14.93
C GLN A 125 -12.40 7.16 -15.89
N ALA A 126 -12.66 7.31 -17.18
CA ALA A 126 -12.15 6.39 -18.20
C ALA A 126 -10.63 6.43 -18.29
N ALA A 127 -10.04 7.62 -18.20
CA ALA A 127 -8.58 7.77 -18.26
C ALA A 127 -7.90 7.14 -17.04
N VAL A 128 -8.47 7.34 -15.87
CA VAL A 128 -7.96 6.69 -14.64
C VAL A 128 -8.07 5.17 -14.78
N GLY A 129 -9.18 4.68 -15.29
CA GLY A 129 -9.38 3.26 -15.54
C GLY A 129 -8.30 2.67 -16.44
N LYS A 130 -7.88 3.42 -17.47
CA LYS A 130 -6.80 2.99 -18.35
C LYS A 130 -5.47 2.89 -17.62
N ILE A 131 -5.17 3.86 -16.76
CA ILE A 131 -3.94 3.84 -15.97
C ILE A 131 -3.92 2.63 -15.05
N LEU A 132 -5.01 2.37 -14.38
CA LEU A 132 -5.13 1.22 -13.47
C LEU A 132 -5.00 -0.11 -14.24
N SER A 133 -5.58 -0.18 -15.44
CA SER A 133 -5.55 -1.40 -16.26
C SER A 133 -4.18 -1.71 -16.86
N ARG A 134 -3.34 -0.69 -17.06
CA ARG A 134 -2.00 -0.91 -17.61
C ARG A 134 -1.06 -1.57 -16.62
N ASN A 135 -1.34 -1.43 -15.33
CA ASN A 135 -0.56 -2.09 -14.30
C ASN A 135 -1.16 -3.47 -14.04
N GLU A 136 -0.52 -4.51 -14.56
CA GLU A 136 -1.03 -5.88 -14.45
C GLU A 136 -1.22 -6.34 -13.01
N ASP A 137 -0.26 -6.03 -12.15
CA ASP A 137 -0.33 -6.42 -10.74
C ASP A 137 -1.48 -5.71 -10.03
N LEU A 138 -1.67 -4.42 -10.33
CA LEU A 138 -2.76 -3.63 -9.77
C LEU A 138 -4.10 -4.15 -10.26
N LYS A 139 -4.20 -4.45 -11.55
CA LYS A 139 -5.43 -4.99 -12.14
C LYS A 139 -5.85 -6.29 -11.47
N LYS A 140 -4.90 -7.21 -11.27
CA LYS A 140 -5.17 -8.47 -10.59
C LYS A 140 -5.63 -8.25 -9.16
N ALA A 141 -4.98 -7.33 -8.45
CA ALA A 141 -5.33 -7.01 -7.06
C ALA A 141 -6.74 -6.42 -6.97
N ILE A 142 -7.11 -5.54 -7.90
CA ILE A 142 -8.45 -4.95 -7.94
C ILE A 142 -9.50 -6.03 -8.16
N LEU A 143 -9.26 -6.93 -9.12
CA LEU A 143 -10.17 -8.02 -9.39
C LEU A 143 -10.35 -8.94 -8.19
N ALA A 144 -9.28 -9.20 -7.47
CA ALA A 144 -9.31 -10.02 -6.27
C ALA A 144 -10.15 -9.38 -5.16
N GLN A 145 -10.13 -8.04 -5.05
CA GLN A 145 -10.90 -7.31 -4.05
C GLN A 145 -12.37 -7.18 -4.43
N THR A 146 -12.66 -7.00 -5.72
CA THR A 146 -14.04 -6.81 -6.18
C THR A 146 -14.80 -8.12 -6.33
N ASN A 147 -14.08 -9.23 -6.52
CA ASN A 147 -14.65 -10.56 -6.63
C ASN A 147 -14.04 -11.47 -5.57
N PRO A 148 -14.36 -11.25 -4.29
CA PRO A 148 -13.82 -12.13 -3.26
C PRO A 148 -14.33 -13.54 -3.51
N THR A 149 -13.41 -14.48 -3.56
CA THR A 149 -13.80 -15.88 -3.77
C THR A 149 -14.63 -16.35 -2.59
N PRO A 150 -15.74 -17.02 -2.83
CA PRO A 150 -16.52 -17.57 -1.75
C PRO A 150 -15.78 -18.65 -1.00
#